data_ebabd9e87d1402076ad5a016a531a110
#
_entry.id   ebabd9e87d1402076ad5a016a531a110
#
_cell.length_a   1.000
_cell.length_b   1.000
_cell.length_c   1.000
_cell.angle_alpha   90.00
_cell.angle_beta   90.00
_cell.angle_gamma   90.00
#
_symmetry.space_group_name_H-M   'P 1'
#
loop_
_entity.id
_entity.type
_entity.pdbx_description
1 polymer ?
#
loop_
_entity_poly.entity_id
_entity_poly.type
_entity_poly.pdbx_seq_one_letter_code
_entity_poly.pdbx_strand_id
1 'polypeptide(L)'
;IEVHLNNVEESSRWYPGGGLYRPVSVELYGNENFSTWDTFVRTLKANRQEAEVEVNALLEGKIGKSGKTVIALLDEKGTKVAEQTILGAAPEIKTTLKVANPQLWSPESPYLYQVKLTRYEGKKVADVQTLKTGIRTISVSKNNGFQLNGITRKIKGVCLHHDLGPLGAAENKAALIRQIKTMKEMGCDAIRTAHNMPSTMQMEICDSLGMMVMAESFDMWIYPKCKNGYAKFFKEWSDRDMTNLVKHHRNHPSIIMWSIGNEIPEQWSKEGMEIAKHLQDICHQYDPSRPVTQGMDRAEDALKSGFAQVMDVPGFNYRVHKYYKNIEQLPQGFLLGSETASTVSSRGVYKFPVEVRACNNNPYPDGQCSSYDTEYCSWSNLPDDDWKLQDDYSWVIGEFVWTGYDYLGEPTPYDTYWPSR
;
A
#
# COMPACT_ATOMS: atom_id res chain seq x y z
N ILE A 1 9.52 14.31 26.65
CA ILE A 1 8.98 13.08 26.07
C ILE A 1 10.06 12.01 26.23
N GLU A 2 9.69 10.90 26.80
CA GLU A 2 10.57 9.74 27.02
C GLU A 2 9.97 8.55 26.28
N VAL A 3 10.79 7.79 25.53
CA VAL A 3 10.36 6.64 24.75
C VAL A 3 11.16 5.43 25.22
N HIS A 4 10.46 4.44 25.78
CA HIS A 4 11.03 3.15 26.16
C HIS A 4 10.79 2.13 25.06
N LEU A 5 11.86 1.55 24.54
CA LEU A 5 11.83 0.49 23.55
C LEU A 5 12.33 -0.82 24.17
N ASN A 6 11.55 -1.87 23.93
CA ASN A 6 11.96 -3.24 24.27
C ASN A 6 11.86 -4.08 22.99
N ASN A 7 13.00 -4.30 22.35
CA ASN A 7 13.11 -5.14 21.17
C ASN A 7 13.22 -6.60 21.61
N VAL A 8 12.08 -7.29 21.62
CA VAL A 8 11.98 -8.69 22.06
C VAL A 8 12.38 -9.60 20.90
N GLU A 9 13.18 -10.65 21.20
CA GLU A 9 13.53 -11.68 20.22
C GLU A 9 12.29 -12.34 19.61
N GLU A 10 12.39 -12.81 18.36
CA GLU A 10 11.30 -13.45 17.61
C GLU A 10 10.02 -12.60 17.56
N SER A 11 10.13 -11.27 17.48
CA SER A 11 8.99 -10.35 17.37
C SER A 11 8.57 -10.09 15.90
N SER A 12 9.42 -10.43 14.95
CA SER A 12 9.16 -10.34 13.50
C SER A 12 9.80 -11.52 12.78
N ARG A 13 9.30 -11.83 11.58
CA ARG A 13 9.95 -12.79 10.67
C ARG A 13 11.15 -12.20 9.95
N TRP A 14 11.25 -10.87 9.96
CA TRP A 14 12.34 -10.12 9.34
C TRP A 14 13.10 -9.36 10.40
N TYR A 15 13.87 -8.36 9.99
CA TYR A 15 14.73 -7.59 10.87
C TYR A 15 13.97 -6.85 11.98
N PRO A 16 14.00 -7.29 13.24
CA PRO A 16 13.33 -6.64 14.35
C PRO A 16 14.23 -5.57 14.98
N GLY A 17 14.66 -4.58 14.20
CA GLY A 17 15.48 -3.49 14.71
C GLY A 17 14.75 -2.65 15.74
N GLY A 18 15.46 -2.23 16.80
CA GLY A 18 14.96 -1.27 17.78
C GLY A 18 15.45 0.14 17.50
N GLY A 19 14.64 1.15 17.79
CA GLY A 19 15.03 2.55 17.66
C GLY A 19 13.98 3.44 17.01
N LEU A 20 14.28 4.73 16.90
CA LEU A 20 13.50 5.69 16.16
C LEU A 20 13.99 5.72 14.70
N TYR A 21 13.36 4.96 13.82
CA TYR A 21 13.78 4.76 12.43
C TYR A 21 13.02 5.63 11.42
N ARG A 22 11.93 6.28 11.87
CA ARG A 22 11.14 7.24 11.10
C ARG A 22 11.19 8.63 11.75
N PRO A 23 10.95 9.72 11.00
CA PRO A 23 10.91 11.07 11.54
C PRO A 23 9.93 11.21 12.71
N VAL A 24 10.35 11.95 13.72
CA VAL A 24 9.51 12.30 14.88
C VAL A 24 9.33 13.81 14.89
N SER A 25 8.08 14.26 15.02
CA SER A 25 7.71 15.66 15.08
C SER A 25 6.83 15.97 16.31
N VAL A 26 6.84 17.22 16.73
CA VAL A 26 5.91 17.75 17.72
C VAL A 26 5.14 18.88 17.06
N GLU A 27 3.83 18.74 17.00
CA GLU A 27 2.93 19.75 16.45
C GLU A 27 2.24 20.50 17.58
N LEU A 28 2.21 21.83 17.49
CA LEU A 28 1.56 22.70 18.46
C LEU A 28 0.34 23.34 17.82
N TYR A 29 -0.81 23.14 18.43
CA TYR A 29 -2.08 23.66 17.96
C TYR A 29 -2.58 24.82 18.84
N GLY A 30 -3.37 25.71 18.23
CA GLY A 30 -4.12 26.71 18.94
C GLY A 30 -5.36 26.16 19.67
N ASN A 31 -6.20 27.07 20.18
CA ASN A 31 -7.44 26.68 20.87
C ASN A 31 -8.51 26.10 19.94
N GLU A 32 -8.41 26.35 18.64
CA GLU A 32 -9.26 25.86 17.58
C GLU A 32 -8.36 25.43 16.44
N ASN A 33 -8.43 24.17 16.02
CA ASN A 33 -7.58 23.57 15.00
C ASN A 33 -8.30 22.49 14.20
N PHE A 34 -7.73 22.12 13.06
CA PHE A 34 -8.13 20.94 12.33
C PHE A 34 -7.61 19.68 13.03
N SER A 35 -8.48 18.68 13.18
CA SER A 35 -8.10 17.39 13.77
C SER A 35 -7.03 16.70 12.92
N THR A 36 -6.05 16.11 13.59
CA THR A 36 -4.99 15.37 12.93
C THR A 36 -5.57 14.14 12.19
N TRP A 37 -5.23 13.98 10.90
CA TRP A 37 -5.66 12.87 10.01
C TRP A 37 -7.17 12.78 9.72
N ASP A 38 -8.00 13.72 10.22
CA ASP A 38 -9.43 13.72 9.90
C ASP A 38 -9.78 14.49 8.63
N THR A 39 -8.85 15.29 8.11
CA THR A 39 -9.03 15.87 6.79
C THR A 39 -8.87 14.79 5.71
N PHE A 40 -9.90 14.63 4.90
CA PHE A 40 -9.95 13.69 3.78
C PHE A 40 -10.32 14.39 2.48
N VAL A 41 -9.46 14.25 1.50
CA VAL A 41 -9.62 14.82 0.15
C VAL A 41 -9.76 13.66 -0.83
N ARG A 42 -10.91 13.57 -1.51
CA ARG A 42 -11.12 12.51 -2.49
C ARG A 42 -11.77 13.02 -3.78
N THR A 43 -11.40 12.43 -4.88
CA THR A 43 -12.05 12.65 -6.17
C THR A 43 -13.35 11.86 -6.23
N LEU A 44 -14.49 12.53 -6.40
CA LEU A 44 -15.79 11.86 -6.60
C LEU A 44 -15.98 11.43 -8.05
N LYS A 45 -15.60 12.30 -8.97
CA LYS A 45 -15.56 12.04 -10.41
C LYS A 45 -14.47 12.89 -11.06
N ALA A 46 -13.89 12.40 -12.12
CA ALA A 46 -12.95 13.17 -12.92
C ALA A 46 -12.89 12.65 -14.37
N ASN A 47 -12.73 13.58 -15.28
CA ASN A 47 -12.35 13.38 -16.67
C ASN A 47 -11.46 14.55 -17.10
N ARG A 48 -11.12 14.64 -18.40
CA ARG A 48 -10.24 15.71 -18.89
C ARG A 48 -10.88 17.10 -18.87
N GLN A 49 -12.21 17.21 -18.81
CA GLN A 49 -12.96 18.47 -18.83
C GLN A 49 -13.30 18.97 -17.43
N GLU A 50 -13.62 18.07 -16.53
CA GLU A 50 -14.06 18.43 -15.18
C GLU A 50 -13.69 17.40 -14.12
N ALA A 51 -13.56 17.86 -12.87
CA ALA A 51 -13.49 17.01 -11.71
C ALA A 51 -14.30 17.59 -10.56
N GLU A 52 -14.80 16.71 -9.69
CA GLU A 52 -15.37 17.02 -8.39
C GLU A 52 -14.52 16.42 -7.30
N VAL A 53 -13.98 17.29 -6.44
CA VAL A 53 -13.10 16.93 -5.32
C VAL A 53 -13.81 17.24 -4.02
N GLU A 54 -14.16 16.21 -3.27
CA GLU A 54 -14.75 16.35 -1.93
C GLU A 54 -13.65 16.57 -0.91
N VAL A 55 -13.88 17.52 0.00
CA VAL A 55 -13.02 17.79 1.15
C VAL A 55 -13.87 17.67 2.41
N ASN A 56 -13.49 16.75 3.28
CA ASN A 56 -14.04 16.57 4.60
C ASN A 56 -12.96 16.93 5.62
N ALA A 57 -13.29 17.65 6.69
CA ALA A 57 -12.40 17.94 7.79
C ALA A 57 -13.17 18.04 9.10
N LEU A 58 -12.48 17.83 10.21
CA LEU A 58 -13.02 17.98 11.55
C LEU A 58 -12.26 19.08 12.28
N LEU A 59 -13.00 20.00 12.91
CA LEU A 59 -12.46 21.00 13.82
C LEU A 59 -12.52 20.49 15.26
N GLU A 60 -11.47 20.76 16.00
CA GLU A 60 -11.35 20.45 17.43
C GLU A 60 -11.12 21.70 18.26
N GLY A 61 -11.31 21.56 19.59
CA GLY A 61 -11.08 22.60 20.56
C GLY A 61 -12.28 23.54 20.75
N LYS A 62 -12.04 24.82 21.04
CA LYS A 62 -13.08 25.82 21.30
C LYS A 62 -13.48 26.52 20.00
N ILE A 63 -14.45 25.97 19.30
CA ILE A 63 -14.89 26.46 18.00
C ILE A 63 -15.69 27.77 18.17
N GLY A 64 -15.18 28.85 17.56
CA GLY A 64 -15.80 30.18 17.60
C GLY A 64 -17.08 30.26 16.76
N LYS A 65 -18.16 30.87 17.31
CA LYS A 65 -19.48 30.97 16.64
C LYS A 65 -19.46 31.78 15.35
N SER A 66 -18.56 32.77 15.23
CA SER A 66 -18.40 33.67 14.07
C SER A 66 -17.31 33.17 13.09
N GLY A 67 -16.91 31.93 13.23
CA GLY A 67 -15.84 31.35 12.43
C GLY A 67 -16.22 31.10 10.95
N LYS A 68 -15.22 31.08 10.11
CA LYS A 68 -15.35 30.63 8.72
C LYS A 68 -14.15 29.78 8.35
N THR A 69 -14.38 28.78 7.49
CA THR A 69 -13.32 27.96 6.90
C THR A 69 -13.27 28.24 5.41
N VAL A 70 -12.10 28.63 4.92
CA VAL A 70 -11.82 28.76 3.48
C VAL A 70 -11.03 27.56 3.04
N ILE A 71 -11.52 26.88 2.00
CA ILE A 71 -10.90 25.69 1.40
C ILE A 71 -10.55 26.03 -0.02
N ALA A 72 -9.26 26.10 -0.33
CA ALA A 72 -8.74 26.44 -1.64
C ALA A 72 -7.95 25.25 -2.22
N LEU A 73 -8.20 24.94 -3.48
CA LEU A 73 -7.38 24.04 -4.29
C LEU A 73 -6.42 24.88 -5.12
N LEU A 74 -5.13 24.62 -4.97
CA LEU A 74 -4.06 25.31 -5.67
C LEU A 74 -3.35 24.35 -6.63
N ASP A 75 -2.94 24.86 -7.78
CA ASP A 75 -2.07 24.12 -8.69
C ASP A 75 -0.62 24.07 -8.16
N GLU A 76 0.28 23.39 -8.86
CA GLU A 76 1.69 23.24 -8.46
C GLU A 76 2.45 24.59 -8.41
N LYS A 77 1.93 25.63 -9.09
CA LYS A 77 2.47 26.99 -9.07
C LYS A 77 1.89 27.85 -7.94
N GLY A 78 0.96 27.28 -7.17
CA GLY A 78 0.24 27.98 -6.11
C GLY A 78 -0.92 28.86 -6.60
N THR A 79 -1.33 28.72 -7.88
CA THR A 79 -2.48 29.44 -8.43
C THR A 79 -3.77 28.74 -7.96
N LYS A 80 -4.72 29.54 -7.49
CA LYS A 80 -6.01 29.03 -7.05
C LYS A 80 -6.86 28.58 -8.23
N VAL A 81 -7.24 27.29 -8.24
CA VAL A 81 -8.08 26.70 -9.29
C VAL A 81 -9.53 26.46 -8.84
N ALA A 82 -9.77 26.33 -7.55
CA ALA A 82 -11.11 26.26 -6.96
C ALA A 82 -11.08 26.74 -5.50
N GLU A 83 -12.23 27.23 -5.01
CA GLU A 83 -12.37 27.68 -3.62
C GLU A 83 -13.81 27.53 -3.15
N GLN A 84 -13.98 27.19 -1.87
CA GLN A 84 -15.24 27.25 -1.15
C GLN A 84 -15.04 27.88 0.24
N THR A 85 -16.06 28.58 0.70
CA THR A 85 -16.09 29.14 2.06
C THR A 85 -17.28 28.58 2.83
N ILE A 86 -17.02 28.01 3.99
CA ILE A 86 -18.04 27.50 4.91
C ILE A 86 -18.09 28.41 6.11
N LEU A 87 -19.26 28.93 6.43
CA LEU A 87 -19.50 29.79 7.57
C LEU A 87 -20.03 29.00 8.76
N GLY A 88 -19.69 29.47 9.98
CA GLY A 88 -20.26 28.97 11.22
C GLY A 88 -19.31 28.13 12.06
N ALA A 89 -19.89 27.51 13.09
CA ALA A 89 -19.21 26.78 14.16
C ALA A 89 -19.44 25.27 14.12
N ALA A 90 -19.92 24.72 13.00
CA ALA A 90 -20.04 23.26 12.88
C ALA A 90 -18.65 22.64 12.92
N PRO A 91 -18.43 21.61 13.77
CA PRO A 91 -17.13 20.94 13.83
C PRO A 91 -16.85 20.16 12.55
N GLU A 92 -17.86 19.57 11.93
CA GLU A 92 -17.72 18.83 10.68
C GLU A 92 -17.81 19.80 9.49
N ILE A 93 -16.78 19.76 8.68
CA ILE A 93 -16.65 20.52 7.45
C ILE A 93 -16.75 19.53 6.27
N LYS A 94 -17.69 19.80 5.38
CA LYS A 94 -17.85 19.01 4.15
C LYS A 94 -18.17 19.92 2.99
N THR A 95 -17.40 19.79 1.90
CA THR A 95 -17.65 20.55 0.67
C THR A 95 -17.15 19.80 -0.56
N THR A 96 -17.61 20.25 -1.74
CA THR A 96 -17.11 19.75 -3.03
C THR A 96 -16.58 20.90 -3.86
N LEU A 97 -15.34 20.79 -4.28
CA LEU A 97 -14.66 21.71 -5.19
C LEU A 97 -14.85 21.23 -6.63
N LYS A 98 -15.29 22.11 -7.52
CA LYS A 98 -15.38 21.83 -8.96
C LYS A 98 -14.14 22.38 -9.65
N VAL A 99 -13.48 21.53 -10.44
CA VAL A 99 -12.24 21.85 -11.16
C VAL A 99 -12.47 21.71 -12.65
N ALA A 100 -12.26 22.77 -13.40
CA ALA A 100 -12.31 22.75 -14.85
C ALA A 100 -10.94 22.35 -15.42
N ASN A 101 -10.94 21.48 -16.44
CA ASN A 101 -9.74 20.99 -17.12
C ASN A 101 -8.63 20.50 -16.17
N PRO A 102 -8.95 19.56 -15.26
CA PRO A 102 -7.99 19.09 -14.28
C PRO A 102 -6.80 18.36 -14.92
N GLN A 103 -5.62 18.52 -14.32
CA GLN A 103 -4.49 17.64 -14.59
C GLN A 103 -4.67 16.38 -13.72
N LEU A 104 -4.86 15.23 -14.38
CA LEU A 104 -5.10 13.97 -13.67
C LEU A 104 -3.78 13.33 -13.26
N TRP A 105 -3.73 12.83 -12.04
CA TRP A 105 -2.59 12.06 -11.54
C TRP A 105 -2.54 10.67 -12.18
N SER A 106 -1.37 10.28 -12.67
CA SER A 106 -1.05 8.91 -13.10
C SER A 106 0.45 8.63 -12.95
N PRO A 107 0.91 7.38 -13.07
CA PRO A 107 2.34 7.05 -13.09
C PRO A 107 3.14 7.80 -14.15
N GLU A 108 2.52 8.12 -15.28
CA GLU A 108 3.12 8.84 -16.41
C GLU A 108 3.07 10.36 -16.22
N SER A 109 2.10 10.86 -15.45
CA SER A 109 1.88 12.28 -15.18
C SER A 109 1.47 12.50 -13.72
N PRO A 110 2.42 12.46 -12.78
CA PRO A 110 2.13 12.52 -11.34
C PRO A 110 1.86 13.95 -10.85
N TYR A 111 0.85 14.61 -11.42
CA TYR A 111 0.51 15.99 -11.09
C TYR A 111 -0.14 16.09 -9.72
N LEU A 112 0.37 17.00 -8.89
CA LEU A 112 -0.11 17.21 -7.52
C LEU A 112 -0.67 18.62 -7.34
N TYR A 113 -1.86 18.68 -6.76
CA TYR A 113 -2.48 19.90 -6.24
C TYR A 113 -2.18 20.05 -4.75
N GLN A 114 -2.40 21.27 -4.24
CA GLN A 114 -2.42 21.54 -2.81
C GLN A 114 -3.83 21.93 -2.38
N VAL A 115 -4.37 21.27 -1.37
CA VAL A 115 -5.59 21.68 -0.69
C VAL A 115 -5.20 22.45 0.56
N LYS A 116 -5.55 23.72 0.61
CA LYS A 116 -5.28 24.59 1.75
C LYS A 116 -6.59 24.90 2.46
N LEU A 117 -6.69 24.48 3.71
CA LEU A 117 -7.77 24.83 4.62
C LEU A 117 -7.29 25.96 5.53
N THR A 118 -8.06 27.03 5.65
CA THR A 118 -7.77 28.15 6.56
C THR A 118 -8.99 28.41 7.42
N ARG A 119 -8.84 28.22 8.72
CA ARG A 119 -9.87 28.55 9.70
C ARG A 119 -9.67 29.99 10.22
N TYR A 120 -10.73 30.73 10.21
CA TYR A 120 -10.75 32.11 10.76
C TYR A 120 -11.73 32.24 11.93
N GLU A 121 -11.34 32.95 12.95
CA GLU A 121 -12.21 33.49 13.98
C GLU A 121 -12.27 35.02 13.81
N GLY A 122 -13.40 35.50 13.29
CA GLY A 122 -13.49 36.88 12.82
C GLY A 122 -12.49 37.18 11.70
N LYS A 123 -11.54 38.08 11.97
CA LYS A 123 -10.44 38.42 11.03
C LYS A 123 -9.14 37.67 11.30
N LYS A 124 -9.03 37.01 12.43
CA LYS A 124 -7.82 36.28 12.84
C LYS A 124 -7.80 34.88 12.27
N VAL A 125 -6.65 34.46 11.77
CA VAL A 125 -6.42 33.04 11.40
C VAL A 125 -6.26 32.25 12.69
N ALA A 126 -7.09 31.24 12.88
CA ALA A 126 -7.05 30.33 14.01
C ALA A 126 -6.14 29.12 13.69
N ASP A 127 -6.28 28.54 12.49
CA ASP A 127 -5.46 27.43 12.05
C ASP A 127 -5.34 27.34 10.51
N VAL A 128 -4.27 26.72 10.02
CA VAL A 128 -4.03 26.47 8.60
C VAL A 128 -3.51 25.06 8.42
N GLN A 129 -4.19 24.29 7.59
CA GLN A 129 -3.71 22.98 7.17
C GLN A 129 -3.49 22.97 5.65
N THR A 130 -2.39 22.38 5.19
CA THR A 130 -2.09 22.20 3.76
C THR A 130 -1.75 20.75 3.48
N LEU A 131 -2.44 20.17 2.51
CA LEU A 131 -2.26 18.79 2.09
C LEU A 131 -1.96 18.75 0.59
N LYS A 132 -1.10 17.83 0.15
CA LYS A 132 -0.95 17.48 -1.25
C LYS A 132 -1.98 16.43 -1.64
N THR A 133 -2.51 16.51 -2.86
CA THR A 133 -3.45 15.53 -3.42
C THR A 133 -3.29 15.41 -4.93
N GLY A 134 -3.70 14.29 -5.49
CA GLY A 134 -3.81 14.11 -6.94
C GLY A 134 -5.25 13.83 -7.33
N ILE A 135 -5.73 14.46 -8.39
CA ILE A 135 -7.07 14.19 -8.93
C ILE A 135 -7.00 12.94 -9.78
N ARG A 136 -7.68 11.88 -9.38
CA ARG A 136 -7.75 10.62 -10.11
C ARG A 136 -8.96 9.79 -9.72
N THR A 137 -9.35 8.86 -10.59
CA THR A 137 -10.37 7.84 -10.29
C THR A 137 -9.77 6.44 -10.38
N ILE A 138 -10.23 5.54 -9.51
CA ILE A 138 -9.84 4.13 -9.49
C ILE A 138 -11.11 3.30 -9.57
N SER A 139 -11.09 2.26 -10.38
CA SER A 139 -12.14 1.25 -10.40
C SER A 139 -11.57 -0.12 -10.73
N VAL A 140 -12.22 -1.16 -10.23
CA VAL A 140 -11.94 -2.56 -10.60
C VAL A 140 -13.25 -3.25 -10.90
N SER A 141 -13.31 -3.96 -12.01
CA SER A 141 -14.53 -4.67 -12.42
C SER A 141 -14.21 -5.88 -13.28
N LYS A 142 -15.15 -6.83 -13.33
CA LYS A 142 -15.07 -8.03 -14.15
C LYS A 142 -14.79 -7.72 -15.63
N ASN A 143 -15.44 -6.68 -16.16
CA ASN A 143 -15.39 -6.39 -17.59
C ASN A 143 -14.15 -5.58 -18.00
N ASN A 144 -13.66 -4.73 -17.10
CA ASN A 144 -12.61 -3.76 -17.43
C ASN A 144 -11.29 -4.02 -16.68
N GLY A 145 -11.25 -4.97 -15.74
CA GLY A 145 -10.09 -5.15 -14.88
C GLY A 145 -9.82 -3.91 -14.02
N PHE A 146 -8.56 -3.63 -13.74
CA PHE A 146 -8.15 -2.42 -13.05
C PHE A 146 -8.11 -1.22 -14.00
N GLN A 147 -8.75 -0.12 -13.59
CA GLN A 147 -8.76 1.14 -14.32
C GLN A 147 -8.26 2.29 -13.45
N LEU A 148 -7.38 3.09 -14.03
CA LEU A 148 -6.97 4.39 -13.51
C LEU A 148 -7.45 5.47 -14.48
N ASN A 149 -8.22 6.44 -13.99
CA ASN A 149 -8.83 7.51 -14.81
C ASN A 149 -9.66 6.98 -15.99
N GLY A 150 -10.36 5.86 -15.80
CA GLY A 150 -11.15 5.19 -16.82
C GLY A 150 -10.34 4.43 -17.89
N ILE A 151 -9.01 4.38 -17.75
CA ILE A 151 -8.13 3.65 -18.66
C ILE A 151 -7.77 2.31 -18.03
N THR A 152 -8.12 1.21 -18.72
CA THR A 152 -7.75 -0.14 -18.31
C THR A 152 -6.23 -0.34 -18.42
N ARG A 153 -5.62 -0.88 -17.35
CA ARG A 153 -4.20 -1.20 -17.32
C ARG A 153 -3.93 -2.42 -16.45
N LYS A 154 -2.84 -3.12 -16.73
CA LYS A 154 -2.29 -4.13 -15.85
C LYS A 154 -1.37 -3.46 -14.83
N ILE A 155 -1.43 -3.89 -13.58
CA ILE A 155 -0.50 -3.44 -12.54
C ILE A 155 0.82 -4.21 -12.74
N LYS A 156 1.92 -3.49 -12.90
CA LYS A 156 3.28 -4.03 -13.02
C LYS A 156 4.05 -3.69 -11.75
N GLY A 157 3.80 -4.47 -10.71
CA GLY A 157 4.27 -4.19 -9.38
C GLY A 157 5.42 -5.07 -8.91
N VAL A 158 6.07 -4.61 -7.83
CA VAL A 158 7.03 -5.39 -7.04
C VAL A 158 6.73 -5.22 -5.55
N CYS A 159 7.04 -6.22 -4.75
CA CYS A 159 7.04 -6.11 -3.30
C CYS A 159 8.33 -5.45 -2.82
N LEU A 160 8.24 -4.60 -1.81
CA LEU A 160 9.38 -3.97 -1.15
C LEU A 160 9.22 -4.06 0.37
N HIS A 161 10.24 -4.57 1.05
CA HIS A 161 10.38 -4.39 2.49
C HIS A 161 10.75 -2.94 2.81
N HIS A 162 10.62 -2.56 4.08
CA HIS A 162 10.89 -1.20 4.56
C HIS A 162 12.39 -0.93 4.83
N ASP A 163 13.28 -1.75 4.30
CA ASP A 163 14.73 -1.57 4.44
C ASP A 163 15.35 -0.83 3.24
N LEU A 164 16.51 -0.27 3.48
CA LEU A 164 17.29 0.48 2.50
C LEU A 164 18.73 -0.08 2.39
N GLY A 165 18.86 -1.41 2.41
CA GLY A 165 20.14 -2.11 2.34
C GLY A 165 21.05 -1.78 3.52
N PRO A 166 22.26 -1.23 3.32
CA PRO A 166 23.19 -0.93 4.41
C PRO A 166 22.67 0.05 5.46
N LEU A 167 21.61 0.80 5.16
CA LEU A 167 20.96 1.71 6.10
C LEU A 167 19.96 1.00 7.02
N GLY A 168 19.66 -0.27 6.76
CA GLY A 168 18.63 -1.00 7.46
C GLY A 168 17.27 -0.32 7.30
N ALA A 169 16.47 -0.31 8.36
CA ALA A 169 15.16 0.33 8.38
C ALA A 169 15.20 1.85 8.58
N ALA A 170 16.39 2.45 8.77
CA ALA A 170 16.53 3.89 8.97
C ALA A 170 16.11 4.67 7.72
N GLU A 171 15.09 5.50 7.85
CA GLU A 171 14.50 6.19 6.71
C GLU A 171 15.43 7.27 6.16
N ASN A 172 15.69 7.21 4.87
CA ASN A 172 16.54 8.19 4.15
C ASN A 172 15.88 8.59 2.82
N LYS A 173 15.56 9.87 2.69
CA LYS A 173 14.86 10.41 1.52
C LYS A 173 15.58 10.15 0.19
N ALA A 174 16.88 10.33 0.15
CA ALA A 174 17.66 10.14 -1.09
C ALA A 174 17.69 8.65 -1.50
N ALA A 175 17.82 7.75 -0.53
CA ALA A 175 17.78 6.31 -0.78
C ALA A 175 16.40 5.85 -1.25
N LEU A 176 15.32 6.33 -0.66
CA LEU A 176 13.94 6.06 -1.09
C LEU A 176 13.68 6.59 -2.52
N ILE A 177 14.12 7.82 -2.84
CA ILE A 177 13.99 8.36 -4.20
C ILE A 177 14.75 7.48 -5.19
N ARG A 178 15.96 7.06 -4.87
CA ARG A 178 16.75 6.16 -5.72
C ARG A 178 16.03 4.84 -5.92
N GLN A 179 15.53 4.23 -4.84
CA GLN A 179 14.81 2.95 -4.89
C GLN A 179 13.60 3.02 -5.83
N ILE A 180 12.73 4.02 -5.65
CA ILE A 180 11.53 4.18 -6.49
C ILE A 180 11.89 4.50 -7.95
N LYS A 181 12.91 5.33 -8.20
CA LYS A 181 13.37 5.61 -9.57
C LYS A 181 13.90 4.37 -10.27
N THR A 182 14.70 3.56 -9.58
CA THR A 182 15.22 2.30 -10.14
C THR A 182 14.07 1.33 -10.50
N MET A 183 13.02 1.24 -9.66
CA MET A 183 11.86 0.42 -10.00
C MET A 183 11.14 0.95 -11.24
N LYS A 184 10.97 2.26 -11.38
CA LYS A 184 10.38 2.85 -12.59
C LYS A 184 11.24 2.60 -13.83
N GLU A 185 12.55 2.74 -13.73
CA GLU A 185 13.50 2.46 -14.82
C GLU A 185 13.47 1.01 -15.27
N MET A 186 13.21 0.07 -14.35
CA MET A 186 12.98 -1.34 -14.64
C MET A 186 11.62 -1.60 -15.35
N GLY A 187 10.70 -0.65 -15.33
CA GLY A 187 9.37 -0.76 -15.95
C GLY A 187 8.24 -1.02 -14.97
N CYS A 188 8.49 -0.97 -13.66
CA CYS A 188 7.43 -1.06 -12.65
C CYS A 188 6.63 0.24 -12.59
N ASP A 189 5.32 0.09 -12.38
CA ASP A 189 4.40 1.20 -12.13
C ASP A 189 3.73 1.13 -10.74
N ALA A 190 4.01 0.07 -9.97
CA ALA A 190 3.46 -0.13 -8.63
C ALA A 190 4.45 -0.79 -7.66
N ILE A 191 4.25 -0.53 -6.35
CA ILE A 191 4.89 -1.25 -5.26
C ILE A 191 3.85 -1.78 -4.27
N ARG A 192 4.16 -2.90 -3.60
CA ARG A 192 3.47 -3.39 -2.41
C ARG A 192 4.37 -3.21 -1.21
N THR A 193 3.88 -2.56 -0.16
CA THR A 193 4.64 -2.36 1.08
C THR A 193 4.55 -3.60 1.95
N ALA A 194 5.48 -4.53 1.71
CA ALA A 194 5.51 -5.82 2.39
C ALA A 194 6.20 -5.70 3.76
N HIS A 195 5.64 -6.15 4.83
CA HIS A 195 4.25 -6.51 5.10
C HIS A 195 3.80 -5.67 6.28
N ASN A 196 3.84 -4.36 6.15
CA ASN A 196 3.53 -3.40 7.21
C ASN A 196 3.21 -2.00 6.65
N MET A 197 2.70 -1.14 7.53
CA MET A 197 2.35 0.23 7.20
C MET A 197 3.55 1.00 6.59
N PRO A 198 3.41 1.60 5.40
CA PRO A 198 4.44 2.43 4.80
C PRO A 198 4.72 3.70 5.62
N SER A 199 5.82 4.36 5.33
CA SER A 199 6.09 5.69 5.88
C SER A 199 5.46 6.79 5.05
N THR A 200 5.19 7.93 5.68
CA THR A 200 4.70 9.13 4.99
C THR A 200 5.69 9.59 3.91
N MET A 201 6.98 9.59 4.21
CA MET A 201 8.03 9.98 3.25
C MET A 201 8.04 9.09 2.01
N GLN A 202 7.88 7.76 2.18
CA GLN A 202 7.79 6.84 1.05
C GLN A 202 6.56 7.14 0.19
N MET A 203 5.40 7.40 0.82
CA MET A 203 4.18 7.74 0.08
C MET A 203 4.28 9.08 -0.65
N GLU A 204 4.84 10.11 -0.04
CA GLU A 204 5.09 11.41 -0.70
C GLU A 204 6.02 11.28 -1.92
N ILE A 205 7.02 10.41 -1.83
CA ILE A 205 7.91 10.11 -2.95
C ILE A 205 7.15 9.37 -4.06
N CYS A 206 6.34 8.38 -3.70
CA CYS A 206 5.49 7.66 -4.67
C CYS A 206 4.49 8.61 -5.36
N ASP A 207 3.87 9.53 -4.61
CA ASP A 207 2.97 10.55 -5.14
C ASP A 207 3.67 11.41 -6.19
N SER A 208 4.86 11.91 -5.87
CA SER A 208 5.62 12.85 -6.69
C SER A 208 6.32 12.21 -7.89
N LEU A 209 6.71 10.95 -7.77
CA LEU A 209 7.37 10.20 -8.85
C LEU A 209 6.40 9.39 -9.71
N GLY A 210 5.13 9.27 -9.32
CA GLY A 210 4.14 8.48 -10.03
C GLY A 210 4.37 6.98 -9.89
N MET A 211 4.41 6.49 -8.66
CA MET A 211 4.47 5.06 -8.35
C MET A 211 3.18 4.67 -7.62
N MET A 212 2.37 3.80 -8.21
CA MET A 212 1.17 3.28 -7.54
C MET A 212 1.57 2.44 -6.33
N VAL A 213 0.69 2.36 -5.32
CA VAL A 213 1.00 1.64 -4.08
C VAL A 213 -0.18 0.77 -3.66
N MET A 214 0.10 -0.49 -3.36
CA MET A 214 -0.72 -1.34 -2.50
C MET A 214 -0.16 -1.21 -1.09
N ALA A 215 -0.86 -0.47 -0.23
CA ALA A 215 -0.42 -0.23 1.15
C ALA A 215 -0.94 -1.33 2.07
N GLU A 216 0.00 -2.04 2.71
CA GLU A 216 -0.30 -3.23 3.51
C GLU A 216 -0.15 -2.99 5.01
N SER A 217 -0.96 -3.70 5.82
CA SER A 217 -1.00 -3.55 7.27
C SER A 217 -0.24 -4.63 8.01
N PHE A 218 -0.69 -5.90 7.93
CA PHE A 218 -0.29 -6.96 8.85
C PHE A 218 0.34 -8.15 8.15
N ASP A 219 1.37 -8.74 8.75
CA ASP A 219 1.92 -10.03 8.33
C ASP A 219 1.26 -11.22 9.04
N MET A 220 0.59 -10.99 10.14
CA MET A 220 -0.13 -12.01 10.91
C MET A 220 -1.30 -11.39 11.67
N TRP A 221 -2.32 -12.23 11.94
CA TRP A 221 -3.47 -11.85 12.75
C TRP A 221 -3.42 -12.58 14.11
N ILE A 222 -4.36 -13.49 14.35
CA ILE A 222 -4.50 -14.19 15.64
C ILE A 222 -3.44 -15.29 15.79
N TYR A 223 -3.19 -16.07 14.70
CA TYR A 223 -2.19 -17.14 14.74
C TYR A 223 -0.79 -16.59 14.47
N PRO A 224 0.16 -16.81 15.39
CA PRO A 224 1.49 -16.25 15.27
C PRO A 224 2.31 -16.96 14.19
N LYS A 225 3.01 -16.18 13.36
CA LYS A 225 4.08 -16.66 12.48
C LYS A 225 5.46 -16.63 13.16
N CYS A 226 5.57 -15.88 14.25
CA CYS A 226 6.73 -15.84 15.15
C CYS A 226 6.26 -15.67 16.60
N LYS A 227 7.06 -16.15 17.53
CA LYS A 227 6.70 -16.34 18.96
C LYS A 227 6.21 -15.07 19.66
N ASN A 228 6.87 -13.95 19.39
CA ASN A 228 6.58 -12.67 20.04
C ASN A 228 6.00 -11.64 19.06
N GLY A 229 5.42 -12.11 17.93
CA GLY A 229 4.90 -11.26 16.87
C GLY A 229 3.59 -10.55 17.22
N TYR A 230 3.10 -9.82 16.23
CA TYR A 230 1.90 -8.97 16.34
C TYR A 230 0.63 -9.72 16.75
N ALA A 231 0.56 -11.03 16.52
CA ALA A 231 -0.57 -11.86 16.94
C ALA A 231 -0.94 -11.70 18.43
N LYS A 232 0.04 -11.38 19.28
CA LYS A 232 -0.19 -11.09 20.71
C LYS A 232 -1.05 -9.85 20.95
N PHE A 233 -1.01 -8.91 20.03
CA PHE A 233 -1.65 -7.60 20.12
C PHE A 233 -2.86 -7.47 19.20
N PHE A 234 -3.05 -8.40 18.28
CA PHE A 234 -4.05 -8.28 17.20
C PHE A 234 -5.44 -7.97 17.72
N LYS A 235 -5.93 -8.72 18.72
CA LYS A 235 -7.30 -8.53 19.27
C LYS A 235 -7.53 -7.16 19.89
N GLU A 236 -6.49 -6.55 20.43
CA GLU A 236 -6.58 -5.24 21.09
C GLU A 236 -6.33 -4.08 20.12
N TRP A 237 -5.44 -4.26 19.15
CA TRP A 237 -4.87 -3.17 18.37
C TRP A 237 -5.26 -3.16 16.90
N SER A 238 -5.76 -4.25 16.34
CA SER A 238 -5.99 -4.36 14.89
C SER A 238 -6.91 -3.29 14.32
N ASP A 239 -8.03 -2.99 14.99
CA ASP A 239 -8.96 -1.96 14.55
C ASP A 239 -8.33 -0.58 14.54
N ARG A 240 -7.58 -0.26 15.59
CA ARG A 240 -6.86 1.00 15.71
C ARG A 240 -5.77 1.13 14.66
N ASP A 241 -4.97 0.09 14.47
CA ASP A 241 -3.85 0.11 13.54
C ASP A 241 -4.33 0.14 12.09
N MET A 242 -5.42 -0.60 11.76
CA MET A 242 -6.04 -0.52 10.44
C MET A 242 -6.64 0.86 10.18
N THR A 243 -7.35 1.44 11.16
CA THR A 243 -7.86 2.81 11.09
C THR A 243 -6.73 3.82 10.89
N ASN A 244 -5.63 3.67 11.62
CA ASN A 244 -4.46 4.55 11.50
C ASN A 244 -3.82 4.45 10.12
N LEU A 245 -3.64 3.25 9.57
CA LEU A 245 -3.12 3.08 8.21
C LEU A 245 -3.94 3.88 7.21
N VAL A 246 -5.26 3.70 7.23
CA VAL A 246 -6.16 4.34 6.26
C VAL A 246 -6.21 5.86 6.49
N LYS A 247 -6.49 6.34 7.71
CA LYS A 247 -6.61 7.78 8.00
C LYS A 247 -5.33 8.55 7.73
N HIS A 248 -4.18 7.96 8.06
CA HIS A 248 -2.88 8.59 7.86
C HIS A 248 -2.54 8.72 6.38
N HIS A 249 -2.90 7.73 5.56
CA HIS A 249 -2.42 7.64 4.18
C HIS A 249 -3.48 7.88 3.09
N ARG A 250 -4.77 8.00 3.42
CA ARG A 250 -5.86 8.10 2.43
C ARG A 250 -5.78 9.32 1.49
N ASN A 251 -5.00 10.35 1.84
CA ASN A 251 -4.81 11.52 0.98
C ASN A 251 -3.73 11.34 -0.09
N HIS A 252 -2.93 10.26 -0.03
CA HIS A 252 -1.91 9.97 -1.03
C HIS A 252 -2.53 9.43 -2.32
N PRO A 253 -2.40 10.11 -3.47
CA PRO A 253 -2.99 9.65 -4.73
C PRO A 253 -2.31 8.39 -5.26
N SER A 254 -1.07 8.13 -4.89
CA SER A 254 -0.32 6.92 -5.26
C SER A 254 -0.96 5.64 -4.73
N ILE A 255 -1.61 5.66 -3.56
CA ILE A 255 -2.26 4.47 -3.03
C ILE A 255 -3.48 4.13 -3.87
N ILE A 256 -3.48 2.93 -4.45
CA ILE A 256 -4.55 2.41 -5.31
C ILE A 256 -5.37 1.32 -4.63
N MET A 257 -4.85 0.73 -3.56
CA MET A 257 -5.44 -0.44 -2.90
C MET A 257 -4.95 -0.54 -1.47
N TRP A 258 -5.82 -0.98 -0.56
CA TRP A 258 -5.46 -1.36 0.81
C TRP A 258 -5.29 -2.87 0.90
N SER A 259 -4.24 -3.33 1.58
CA SER A 259 -4.06 -4.76 1.88
C SER A 259 -4.15 -4.99 3.39
N ILE A 260 -5.05 -5.87 3.78
CA ILE A 260 -5.37 -6.13 5.19
C ILE A 260 -4.53 -7.24 5.80
N GLY A 261 -3.65 -7.86 5.03
CA GLY A 261 -2.77 -8.90 5.57
C GLY A 261 -1.99 -9.67 4.51
N ASN A 262 -0.97 -10.38 4.98
CA ASN A 262 -0.12 -11.25 4.17
C ASN A 262 -0.15 -12.67 4.67
N GLU A 263 -0.52 -13.63 3.80
CA GLU A 263 -0.43 -15.08 4.06
C GLU A 263 -0.97 -15.48 5.44
N ILE A 264 -2.11 -14.90 5.79
CA ILE A 264 -2.72 -15.08 7.11
C ILE A 264 -3.08 -16.55 7.32
N PRO A 265 -2.64 -17.18 8.41
CA PRO A 265 -2.97 -18.59 8.65
C PRO A 265 -4.48 -18.85 8.68
N GLU A 266 -5.28 -17.90 9.13
CA GLU A 266 -6.74 -18.02 9.31
C GLU A 266 -7.55 -18.10 8.01
N GLN A 267 -6.96 -17.92 6.83
CA GLN A 267 -7.67 -17.92 5.55
C GLN A 267 -8.45 -19.23 5.25
N TRP A 268 -8.19 -20.30 5.97
CA TRP A 268 -8.92 -21.57 5.86
C TRP A 268 -10.23 -21.60 6.65
N SER A 269 -10.50 -20.63 7.51
CA SER A 269 -11.58 -20.68 8.51
C SER A 269 -12.66 -19.63 8.26
N LYS A 270 -13.86 -19.91 8.80
CA LYS A 270 -14.95 -18.94 8.82
C LYS A 270 -14.61 -17.74 9.70
N GLU A 271 -13.92 -17.96 10.83
CA GLU A 271 -13.44 -16.87 11.70
C GLU A 271 -12.51 -15.92 10.94
N GLY A 272 -11.57 -16.47 10.16
CA GLY A 272 -10.68 -15.67 9.33
C GLY A 272 -11.44 -14.85 8.28
N MET A 273 -12.46 -15.43 7.65
CA MET A 273 -13.32 -14.72 6.70
C MET A 273 -14.08 -13.56 7.38
N GLU A 274 -14.59 -13.77 8.61
CA GLU A 274 -15.26 -12.72 9.38
C GLU A 274 -14.32 -11.59 9.78
N ILE A 275 -13.07 -11.90 10.18
CA ILE A 275 -12.02 -10.91 10.44
C ILE A 275 -11.66 -10.14 9.16
N ALA A 276 -11.50 -10.83 8.04
CA ALA A 276 -11.20 -10.20 6.76
C ALA A 276 -12.29 -9.19 6.38
N LYS A 277 -13.56 -9.60 6.50
CA LYS A 277 -14.68 -8.70 6.25
C LYS A 277 -14.66 -7.48 7.18
N HIS A 278 -14.43 -7.69 8.47
CA HIS A 278 -14.36 -6.60 9.45
C HIS A 278 -13.26 -5.59 9.13
N LEU A 279 -12.04 -6.04 8.84
CA LEU A 279 -10.93 -5.16 8.48
C LEU A 279 -11.18 -4.42 7.14
N GLN A 280 -11.80 -5.10 6.18
CA GLN A 280 -12.24 -4.47 4.93
C GLN A 280 -13.32 -3.40 5.19
N ASP A 281 -14.29 -3.67 6.06
CA ASP A 281 -15.33 -2.71 6.45
C ASP A 281 -14.70 -1.46 7.10
N ILE A 282 -13.63 -1.59 7.91
CA ILE A 282 -12.86 -0.46 8.45
C ILE A 282 -12.23 0.36 7.31
N CYS A 283 -11.62 -0.29 6.33
CA CYS A 283 -11.07 0.41 5.17
C CYS A 283 -12.15 1.21 4.44
N HIS A 284 -13.29 0.62 4.13
CA HIS A 284 -14.41 1.28 3.44
C HIS A 284 -15.03 2.41 4.27
N GLN A 285 -15.08 2.27 5.60
CA GLN A 285 -15.58 3.32 6.48
C GLN A 285 -14.76 4.60 6.38
N TYR A 286 -13.44 4.49 6.33
CA TYR A 286 -12.54 5.64 6.32
C TYR A 286 -12.06 6.05 4.93
N ASP A 287 -12.13 5.15 3.96
CA ASP A 287 -11.83 5.41 2.56
C ASP A 287 -12.66 4.52 1.60
N PRO A 288 -13.86 4.93 1.24
CA PRO A 288 -14.70 4.18 0.30
C PRO A 288 -14.24 4.30 -1.17
N SER A 289 -13.12 4.96 -1.45
CA SER A 289 -12.66 5.23 -2.81
C SER A 289 -11.65 4.20 -3.35
N ARG A 290 -11.17 3.31 -2.50
CA ARG A 290 -10.17 2.30 -2.86
C ARG A 290 -10.64 0.90 -2.52
N PRO A 291 -10.36 -0.10 -3.39
CA PRO A 291 -10.63 -1.49 -3.09
C PRO A 291 -9.67 -2.05 -2.05
N VAL A 292 -10.07 -3.16 -1.45
CA VAL A 292 -9.33 -3.88 -0.42
C VAL A 292 -8.94 -5.26 -0.90
N THR A 293 -7.73 -5.69 -0.59
CA THR A 293 -7.16 -7.00 -0.92
C THR A 293 -6.45 -7.63 0.27
N GLN A 294 -6.01 -8.84 0.07
CA GLN A 294 -5.06 -9.57 0.92
C GLN A 294 -4.24 -10.55 0.09
N GLY A 295 -2.97 -10.76 0.47
CA GLY A 295 -2.12 -11.78 -0.12
C GLY A 295 -2.43 -13.18 0.45
N MET A 296 -3.03 -14.07 -0.36
CA MET A 296 -3.44 -15.43 0.03
C MET A 296 -2.52 -16.49 -0.58
N ASP A 297 -1.79 -17.24 0.25
CA ASP A 297 -0.92 -18.35 -0.18
C ASP A 297 -1.64 -19.72 -0.24
N ARG A 298 -2.83 -19.82 0.40
CA ARG A 298 -3.66 -21.03 0.49
C ARG A 298 -4.95 -20.86 -0.29
N ALA A 299 -4.83 -20.67 -1.61
CA ALA A 299 -5.96 -20.35 -2.48
C ALA A 299 -7.13 -21.33 -2.33
N GLU A 300 -6.89 -22.64 -2.25
CA GLU A 300 -7.95 -23.65 -2.12
C GLU A 300 -8.71 -23.53 -0.78
N ASP A 301 -7.98 -23.27 0.30
CA ASP A 301 -8.58 -23.09 1.62
C ASP A 301 -9.37 -21.77 1.69
N ALA A 302 -8.80 -20.69 1.16
CA ALA A 302 -9.46 -19.38 1.09
C ALA A 302 -10.73 -19.40 0.22
N LEU A 303 -10.74 -20.17 -0.85
CA LEU A 303 -11.93 -20.37 -1.69
C LEU A 303 -13.01 -21.20 -0.97
N LYS A 304 -12.62 -22.26 -0.26
CA LYS A 304 -13.56 -23.10 0.50
C LYS A 304 -14.20 -22.39 1.68
N SER A 305 -13.43 -21.56 2.38
CA SER A 305 -13.92 -20.81 3.55
C SER A 305 -14.81 -19.61 3.19
N GLY A 306 -14.78 -19.16 1.94
CA GLY A 306 -15.41 -17.92 1.50
C GLY A 306 -14.52 -16.68 1.67
N PHE A 307 -13.32 -16.86 2.17
CA PHE A 307 -12.38 -15.78 2.43
C PHE A 307 -11.99 -15.01 1.15
N ALA A 308 -11.69 -15.70 0.05
CA ALA A 308 -11.36 -15.07 -1.21
C ALA A 308 -12.54 -14.32 -1.84
N GLN A 309 -13.76 -14.84 -1.65
CA GLN A 309 -14.98 -14.25 -2.20
C GLN A 309 -15.42 -12.97 -1.49
N VAL A 310 -14.98 -12.75 -0.24
CA VAL A 310 -15.35 -11.55 0.53
C VAL A 310 -14.48 -10.35 0.18
N MET A 311 -13.30 -10.56 -0.38
CA MET A 311 -12.38 -9.48 -0.77
C MET A 311 -12.88 -8.71 -1.98
N ASP A 312 -12.72 -7.38 -2.00
CA ASP A 312 -12.98 -6.58 -3.20
C ASP A 312 -12.09 -7.04 -4.36
N VAL A 313 -10.82 -7.30 -4.06
CA VAL A 313 -9.83 -7.83 -5.01
C VAL A 313 -9.19 -9.08 -4.43
N PRO A 314 -9.52 -10.27 -4.94
CA PRO A 314 -8.83 -11.49 -4.52
C PRO A 314 -7.36 -11.46 -4.94
N GLY A 315 -6.45 -11.41 -3.96
CA GLY A 315 -5.00 -11.44 -4.16
C GLY A 315 -4.43 -12.80 -3.84
N PHE A 316 -3.69 -13.40 -4.77
CA PHE A 316 -3.03 -14.69 -4.55
C PHE A 316 -1.52 -14.56 -4.59
N ASN A 317 -0.88 -15.20 -3.59
CA ASN A 317 0.56 -15.32 -3.52
C ASN A 317 0.99 -16.60 -4.23
N TYR A 318 1.82 -16.47 -5.26
CA TYR A 318 2.36 -17.56 -6.04
C TYR A 318 1.32 -18.49 -6.68
N ARG A 319 1.71 -19.71 -7.05
CA ARG A 319 0.85 -20.79 -7.53
C ARG A 319 -0.02 -20.43 -8.73
N VAL A 320 0.57 -19.71 -9.66
CA VAL A 320 -0.10 -19.21 -10.88
C VAL A 320 -0.76 -20.33 -11.69
N HIS A 321 -0.21 -21.56 -11.65
CA HIS A 321 -0.80 -22.74 -12.29
C HIS A 321 -2.22 -23.09 -11.79
N LYS A 322 -2.66 -22.51 -10.65
CA LYS A 322 -4.00 -22.71 -10.10
C LYS A 322 -4.99 -21.61 -10.51
N TYR A 323 -4.55 -20.53 -11.12
CA TYR A 323 -5.38 -19.37 -11.43
C TYR A 323 -6.61 -19.70 -12.27
N TYR A 324 -6.48 -20.59 -13.27
CA TYR A 324 -7.59 -21.04 -14.10
C TYR A 324 -8.72 -21.70 -13.31
N LYS A 325 -8.38 -22.48 -12.30
CA LYS A 325 -9.34 -23.14 -11.42
C LYS A 325 -9.90 -22.17 -10.38
N ASN A 326 -9.08 -21.24 -9.93
CA ASN A 326 -9.45 -20.28 -8.92
C ASN A 326 -10.47 -19.26 -9.45
N ILE A 327 -10.27 -18.75 -10.68
CA ILE A 327 -11.14 -17.75 -11.28
C ILE A 327 -12.59 -18.23 -11.45
N GLU A 328 -12.80 -19.52 -11.68
CA GLU A 328 -14.14 -20.12 -11.83
C GLU A 328 -14.98 -20.02 -10.53
N GLN A 329 -14.32 -19.88 -9.38
CA GLN A 329 -14.93 -19.82 -8.06
C GLN A 329 -15.04 -18.40 -7.49
N LEU A 330 -14.56 -17.39 -8.22
CA LEU A 330 -14.54 -16.01 -7.79
C LEU A 330 -15.70 -15.21 -8.40
N PRO A 331 -16.66 -14.76 -7.60
CA PRO A 331 -17.78 -13.94 -8.09
C PRO A 331 -17.32 -12.60 -8.68
N GLN A 332 -16.15 -12.10 -8.25
CA GLN A 332 -15.53 -10.88 -8.79
C GLN A 332 -15.20 -11.01 -10.28
N GLY A 333 -14.86 -12.22 -10.75
CA GLY A 333 -14.50 -12.50 -12.14
C GLY A 333 -13.14 -11.95 -12.55
N PHE A 334 -12.29 -11.62 -11.60
CA PHE A 334 -10.88 -11.24 -11.75
C PHE A 334 -10.08 -11.60 -10.50
N LEU A 335 -8.75 -11.59 -10.63
CA LEU A 335 -7.82 -11.78 -9.52
C LEU A 335 -6.53 -10.98 -9.73
N LEU A 336 -5.76 -10.85 -8.65
CA LEU A 336 -4.48 -10.16 -8.59
C LEU A 336 -3.39 -11.15 -8.15
N GLY A 337 -2.22 -11.11 -8.78
CA GLY A 337 -1.00 -11.71 -8.24
C GLY A 337 -0.42 -10.81 -7.15
N SER A 338 -0.83 -11.02 -5.89
CA SER A 338 -0.38 -10.16 -4.78
C SER A 338 1.07 -10.39 -4.39
N GLU A 339 1.61 -11.57 -4.71
CA GLU A 339 3.03 -11.90 -4.59
C GLU A 339 3.36 -13.01 -5.59
N THR A 340 4.27 -12.76 -6.52
CA THR A 340 4.57 -13.68 -7.64
C THR A 340 6.06 -13.87 -7.81
N ALA A 341 6.45 -14.80 -8.68
CA ALA A 341 7.81 -15.17 -9.02
C ALA A 341 8.61 -15.71 -7.81
N SER A 342 9.49 -15.00 -7.18
CA SER A 342 10.50 -15.50 -6.22
C SER A 342 11.60 -16.29 -6.94
N THR A 343 12.09 -15.75 -8.03
CA THR A 343 13.25 -16.22 -8.77
C THR A 343 14.51 -15.82 -8.02
N VAL A 344 15.45 -16.73 -7.92
CA VAL A 344 16.68 -16.51 -7.13
C VAL A 344 17.90 -16.54 -8.03
N SER A 345 18.86 -15.65 -7.79
CA SER A 345 20.14 -15.63 -8.50
C SER A 345 21.25 -15.03 -7.64
N SER A 346 22.46 -15.54 -7.78
CA SER A 346 23.65 -14.98 -7.16
C SER A 346 24.45 -14.23 -8.21
N ARG A 347 24.57 -12.92 -8.05
CA ARG A 347 25.17 -12.02 -9.05
C ARG A 347 26.55 -12.49 -9.50
N GLY A 348 26.71 -12.71 -10.81
CA GLY A 348 27.99 -13.10 -11.42
C GLY A 348 28.36 -14.58 -11.23
N VAL A 349 27.47 -15.43 -10.70
CA VAL A 349 27.67 -16.87 -10.55
C VAL A 349 26.96 -17.59 -11.67
N TYR A 350 27.68 -18.46 -12.40
CA TYR A 350 27.12 -19.23 -13.51
C TYR A 350 27.39 -20.71 -13.28
N LYS A 351 26.32 -21.50 -13.14
CA LYS A 351 26.37 -22.93 -12.88
C LYS A 351 26.14 -23.72 -14.17
N PHE A 352 26.82 -24.83 -14.31
CA PHE A 352 26.71 -25.73 -15.44
C PHE A 352 26.51 -27.17 -14.96
N PRO A 353 25.69 -28.02 -15.67
CA PRO A 353 24.87 -27.61 -16.83
C PRO A 353 23.80 -26.60 -16.41
N VAL A 354 23.29 -25.79 -17.36
CA VAL A 354 22.18 -24.86 -17.12
C VAL A 354 20.91 -25.68 -16.97
N GLU A 355 20.25 -25.57 -15.84
CA GLU A 355 19.04 -26.33 -15.49
C GLU A 355 17.97 -25.40 -14.90
N VAL A 356 16.71 -25.63 -15.26
CA VAL A 356 15.57 -25.03 -14.60
C VAL A 356 15.26 -25.82 -13.33
N ARG A 357 15.36 -25.17 -12.15
CA ARG A 357 15.23 -25.90 -10.88
C ARG A 357 14.75 -25.04 -9.71
N ALA A 358 14.11 -25.71 -8.75
CA ALA A 358 13.85 -25.12 -7.43
C ALA A 358 15.11 -25.19 -6.57
N CYS A 359 15.75 -24.03 -6.35
CA CYS A 359 17.06 -23.94 -5.71
C CYS A 359 17.02 -24.07 -4.19
N ASN A 360 15.99 -23.51 -3.53
CA ASN A 360 15.93 -23.47 -2.07
C ASN A 360 15.79 -24.83 -1.39
N ASN A 361 15.25 -25.85 -2.07
CA ASN A 361 15.11 -27.21 -1.52
C ASN A 361 16.35 -28.06 -1.73
N ASN A 362 17.20 -27.69 -2.67
CA ASN A 362 18.43 -28.39 -2.99
C ASN A 362 19.48 -27.40 -3.47
N PRO A 363 20.07 -26.61 -2.54
CA PRO A 363 21.06 -25.61 -2.88
C PRO A 363 22.35 -26.27 -3.38
N TYR A 364 23.13 -25.52 -4.16
CA TYR A 364 24.50 -25.92 -4.44
C TYR A 364 25.33 -25.89 -3.14
N PRO A 365 26.42 -26.71 -3.07
CA PRO A 365 27.23 -26.81 -1.85
C PRO A 365 27.82 -25.46 -1.38
N ASP A 366 28.00 -24.52 -2.29
CA ASP A 366 28.47 -23.15 -2.00
C ASP A 366 27.32 -22.20 -1.60
N GLY A 367 26.09 -22.69 -1.53
CA GLY A 367 24.92 -21.90 -1.15
C GLY A 367 24.51 -20.85 -2.18
N GLN A 368 25.09 -20.82 -3.39
CA GLN A 368 24.80 -19.81 -4.41
C GLN A 368 23.90 -20.38 -5.52
N CYS A 369 23.12 -19.50 -6.13
CA CYS A 369 22.24 -19.80 -7.28
C CYS A 369 22.88 -19.32 -8.58
N SER A 370 22.46 -19.88 -9.71
CA SER A 370 22.94 -19.43 -11.02
C SER A 370 22.35 -18.08 -11.43
N SER A 371 23.15 -17.22 -12.07
CA SER A 371 22.70 -15.96 -12.67
C SER A 371 22.00 -16.08 -14.02
N TYR A 372 21.57 -17.28 -14.39
CA TYR A 372 20.86 -17.51 -15.67
C TYR A 372 19.35 -17.29 -15.58
N ASP A 373 18.80 -16.86 -14.43
CA ASP A 373 17.36 -16.69 -14.16
C ASP A 373 16.55 -17.97 -14.39
N THR A 374 17.16 -19.12 -14.13
CA THR A 374 16.55 -20.46 -14.29
C THR A 374 16.24 -21.13 -12.96
N GLU A 375 16.50 -20.43 -11.85
CA GLU A 375 16.30 -20.96 -10.51
C GLU A 375 15.25 -20.18 -9.76
N TYR A 376 14.38 -20.88 -9.02
CA TYR A 376 13.25 -20.30 -8.29
C TYR A 376 13.04 -21.00 -6.94
N CYS A 377 12.28 -20.38 -6.05
CA CYS A 377 11.87 -21.00 -4.79
C CYS A 377 10.79 -22.08 -5.02
N SER A 378 10.81 -23.14 -4.23
CA SER A 378 9.91 -24.31 -4.42
C SER A 378 8.41 -24.01 -4.34
N TRP A 379 8.04 -22.89 -3.73
CA TRP A 379 6.66 -22.40 -3.68
C TRP A 379 6.26 -21.55 -4.87
N SER A 380 7.19 -21.26 -5.76
CA SER A 380 7.08 -20.30 -6.86
C SER A 380 7.36 -20.94 -8.23
N ASN A 381 7.71 -20.12 -9.20
CA ASN A 381 7.98 -20.45 -10.59
C ASN A 381 8.89 -19.38 -11.21
N LEU A 382 9.25 -19.55 -12.48
CA LEU A 382 9.97 -18.51 -13.22
C LEU A 382 9.04 -17.34 -13.56
N PRO A 383 9.57 -16.12 -13.69
CA PRO A 383 8.79 -14.91 -14.02
C PRO A 383 8.00 -15.04 -15.33
N ASP A 384 8.52 -15.77 -16.32
CA ASP A 384 7.84 -15.97 -17.61
C ASP A 384 6.47 -16.64 -17.46
N ASP A 385 6.31 -17.55 -16.47
CA ASP A 385 5.04 -18.21 -16.19
C ASP A 385 4.00 -17.25 -15.64
N ASP A 386 4.41 -16.28 -14.81
CA ASP A 386 3.56 -15.23 -14.25
C ASP A 386 3.19 -14.23 -15.35
N TRP A 387 4.17 -13.73 -16.09
CA TRP A 387 3.96 -12.71 -17.13
C TRP A 387 3.07 -13.22 -18.26
N LYS A 388 3.21 -14.47 -18.63
CA LYS A 388 2.32 -15.09 -19.62
C LYS A 388 0.84 -14.98 -19.20
N LEU A 389 0.51 -15.24 -17.95
CA LEU A 389 -0.86 -15.11 -17.45
C LEU A 389 -1.33 -13.65 -17.42
N GLN A 390 -0.43 -12.72 -17.10
CA GLN A 390 -0.74 -11.30 -17.16
C GLN A 390 -1.07 -10.85 -18.59
N ASP A 391 -0.31 -11.30 -19.57
CA ASP A 391 -0.47 -10.89 -20.97
C ASP A 391 -1.67 -11.57 -21.62
N ASP A 392 -1.86 -12.85 -21.39
CA ASP A 392 -2.86 -13.67 -22.10
C ASP A 392 -4.29 -13.47 -21.56
N TYR A 393 -4.46 -13.09 -20.27
CA TYR A 393 -5.78 -13.10 -19.63
C TYR A 393 -6.18 -11.75 -19.02
N SER A 394 -7.30 -11.21 -19.51
CA SER A 394 -7.85 -9.92 -19.03
C SER A 394 -8.32 -9.96 -17.58
N TRP A 395 -8.71 -11.14 -17.08
CA TRP A 395 -9.16 -11.33 -15.69
C TRP A 395 -8.00 -11.39 -14.68
N VAL A 396 -6.73 -11.48 -15.09
CA VAL A 396 -5.58 -11.21 -14.22
C VAL A 396 -5.28 -9.73 -14.30
N ILE A 397 -5.54 -8.97 -13.24
CA ILE A 397 -5.52 -7.50 -13.28
C ILE A 397 -4.14 -6.88 -13.04
N GLY A 398 -3.15 -7.69 -12.73
CA GLY A 398 -1.77 -7.28 -12.45
C GLY A 398 -1.08 -8.21 -11.49
N GLU A 399 0.14 -7.86 -11.13
CA GLU A 399 0.96 -8.62 -10.18
C GLU A 399 1.92 -7.74 -9.38
N PHE A 400 2.45 -8.31 -8.29
CA PHE A 400 3.54 -7.76 -7.49
C PHE A 400 4.61 -8.83 -7.31
N VAL A 401 5.69 -8.68 -8.04
CA VAL A 401 6.80 -9.65 -8.04
C VAL A 401 7.55 -9.60 -6.71
N TRP A 402 7.87 -10.74 -6.13
CA TRP A 402 8.76 -10.89 -4.99
C TRP A 402 10.21 -11.08 -5.46
N THR A 403 11.09 -10.12 -5.29
CA THR A 403 10.95 -8.80 -4.70
C THR A 403 11.73 -7.79 -5.53
N GLY A 404 11.40 -6.50 -5.45
CA GLY A 404 12.08 -5.46 -6.23
C GLY A 404 13.52 -5.18 -5.79
N TYR A 405 13.83 -5.37 -4.51
CA TYR A 405 15.16 -5.28 -3.93
C TYR A 405 15.42 -6.43 -2.96
N ASP A 406 16.64 -6.89 -2.90
CA ASP A 406 17.11 -7.77 -1.82
C ASP A 406 16.99 -7.03 -0.48
N TYR A 407 16.49 -7.73 0.54
CA TYR A 407 16.33 -7.19 1.88
C TYR A 407 17.45 -7.68 2.81
N LEU A 408 18.68 -7.30 2.50
CA LEU A 408 19.89 -7.75 3.20
C LEU A 408 19.95 -7.35 4.67
N GLY A 409 19.21 -6.32 5.08
CA GLY A 409 19.08 -5.93 6.48
C GLY A 409 18.23 -6.89 7.31
N GLU A 410 17.56 -7.83 6.69
CA GLU A 410 16.59 -8.74 7.31
C GLU A 410 16.85 -10.22 6.98
N PRO A 411 18.09 -10.71 6.99
CA PRO A 411 18.33 -12.11 6.71
C PRO A 411 17.67 -12.96 7.77
N THR A 412 16.77 -13.80 7.35
CA THR A 412 16.18 -14.82 8.18
C THR A 412 16.52 -16.17 7.58
N PRO A 413 17.15 -16.98 8.33
CA PRO A 413 17.90 -16.78 9.55
C PRO A 413 19.41 -16.68 9.29
N TYR A 414 20.10 -15.84 9.99
CA TYR A 414 21.56 -15.67 9.93
C TYR A 414 22.35 -16.91 10.29
N ASP A 415 21.79 -17.78 11.09
CA ASP A 415 22.43 -18.91 11.72
C ASP A 415 22.19 -20.23 11.02
N THR A 416 21.60 -20.22 9.84
CA THR A 416 21.29 -21.44 9.11
C THR A 416 22.17 -21.66 7.89
N TYR A 417 22.10 -22.88 7.36
CA TYR A 417 22.77 -23.33 6.13
C TYR A 417 22.35 -22.58 4.87
N TRP A 418 21.40 -21.67 4.99
CA TRP A 418 20.81 -20.94 3.86
C TRP A 418 21.32 -19.50 3.91
N PRO A 419 22.44 -19.19 3.25
CA PRO A 419 22.84 -17.80 3.10
C PRO A 419 21.74 -17.04 2.37
N SER A 420 21.59 -15.78 2.68
CA SER A 420 20.73 -14.86 1.95
C SER A 420 21.05 -14.94 0.46
N ARG A 421 20.07 -15.15 -0.36
CA ARG A 421 20.22 -15.37 -1.80
C ARG A 421 19.48 -14.32 -2.58
#